data_613c73118d474c3cf8154a8f2f5e175e
#
_entry.id   613c73118d474c3cf8154a8f2f5e175e
#
_cell.length_a   1.000
_cell.length_b   1.000
_cell.length_c   1.000
_cell.angle_alpha   90.00
_cell.angle_beta   90.00
_cell.angle_gamma   90.00
#
_symmetry.space_group_name_H-M   'P 1'
#
loop_
_entity.id
_entity.type
_entity.pdbx_description
1 polymer ?
#
loop_
_entity_poly.entity_id
_entity_poly.type
_entity_poly.pdbx_seq_one_letter_code
_entity_poly.pdbx_strand_id
1 'polypeptide(L)'
;PDVRMVAAPPSSIGKFGGETDNWMWPRHTGDFSMFRIYADANGEPAEYSANNTPLKTKKHLSISLKGLKEGDYAMIMGFPGSTSRYLTVSEVKERMESENDPRIRIRGARLAVLKEVMNASDKIRIQYANKYAGSSNYWKNSIGMNRAIIDNDVLGTKAAQEAKFAEFAKEKNNADYATVVKKIDDLVAKTAPLNYQFTCLRETFFGAIEFGSVMLAKTREALIEKNDSLIKVPVSYTHLR
;
A
#
# COMPACT_ATOMS: atom_id res chain seq x y z
N PRO A 1 -27.58 -10.62 4.99
CA PRO A 1 -28.22 -9.29 4.93
C PRO A 1 -28.45 -8.87 3.48
N ASP A 2 -29.54 -8.16 3.22
CA ASP A 2 -29.92 -7.65 1.90
C ASP A 2 -29.32 -6.25 1.69
N VAL A 3 -28.19 -6.18 0.98
CA VAL A 3 -27.50 -4.91 0.66
C VAL A 3 -27.46 -4.75 -0.86
N ARG A 4 -28.01 -3.66 -1.36
CA ARG A 4 -28.14 -3.41 -2.81
C ARG A 4 -27.37 -2.17 -3.21
N MET A 5 -26.68 -2.25 -4.34
CA MET A 5 -26.05 -1.08 -4.95
C MET A 5 -27.13 -0.18 -5.54
N VAL A 6 -27.07 1.10 -5.20
CA VAL A 6 -28.02 2.12 -5.67
C VAL A 6 -27.41 2.89 -6.85
N ALA A 7 -26.17 3.32 -6.71
CA ALA A 7 -25.47 4.09 -7.74
C ALA A 7 -23.96 3.98 -7.60
N ALA A 8 -23.29 4.07 -8.74
CA ALA A 8 -21.85 4.30 -8.85
C ALA A 8 -21.64 5.09 -10.15
N PRO A 9 -20.64 5.98 -10.23
CA PRO A 9 -20.33 6.68 -11.47
C PRO A 9 -19.74 5.69 -12.49
N PRO A 10 -19.84 5.98 -13.78
CA PRO A 10 -19.12 5.23 -14.80
C PRO A 10 -17.61 5.38 -14.59
N SER A 11 -16.81 4.41 -15.04
CA SER A 11 -15.35 4.39 -14.84
C SER A 11 -14.65 5.62 -15.44
N SER A 12 -15.23 6.26 -16.45
CA SER A 12 -14.75 7.53 -17.01
C SER A 12 -14.79 8.70 -16.01
N ILE A 13 -15.60 8.61 -14.97
CA ILE A 13 -15.68 9.58 -13.88
C ILE A 13 -15.04 9.00 -12.60
N GLY A 14 -15.40 7.78 -12.24
CA GLY A 14 -14.92 7.12 -11.02
C GLY A 14 -13.41 6.83 -11.04
N LYS A 15 -12.82 6.71 -12.22
CA LYS A 15 -11.38 6.52 -12.42
C LYS A 15 -10.81 7.56 -13.39
N PHE A 16 -11.32 8.79 -13.37
CA PHE A 16 -10.82 9.86 -14.20
C PHE A 16 -9.33 10.10 -13.95
N GLY A 17 -8.56 10.25 -15.06
CA GLY A 17 -7.09 10.36 -15.00
C GLY A 17 -6.35 9.04 -14.78
N GLY A 18 -7.04 7.96 -14.40
CA GLY A 18 -6.48 6.62 -14.27
C GLY A 18 -5.18 6.57 -13.45
N GLU A 19 -4.20 5.79 -13.93
CA GLU A 19 -2.89 5.71 -13.31
C GLU A 19 -2.02 6.96 -13.52
N THR A 20 -2.33 7.81 -14.50
CA THR A 20 -1.60 9.07 -14.74
C THR A 20 -1.76 10.01 -13.56
N ASP A 21 -2.98 10.15 -13.03
CA ASP A 21 -3.30 11.05 -11.93
C ASP A 21 -3.11 10.41 -10.55
N ASN A 22 -2.79 9.10 -10.48
CA ASN A 22 -2.53 8.45 -9.21
C ASN A 22 -1.31 9.07 -8.52
N TRP A 23 -1.44 9.43 -7.24
CA TRP A 23 -0.47 10.21 -6.45
C TRP A 23 -0.16 11.60 -7.00
N MET A 24 -1.07 12.15 -7.80
CA MET A 24 -0.95 13.50 -8.35
C MET A 24 -2.01 14.43 -7.79
N TRP A 25 -1.74 15.71 -7.78
CA TRP A 25 -2.64 16.77 -7.35
C TRP A 25 -2.67 17.88 -8.44
N PRO A 26 -3.81 18.52 -8.72
CA PRO A 26 -5.16 18.27 -8.18
C PRO A 26 -5.81 16.99 -8.74
N ARG A 27 -6.83 16.48 -8.02
CA ARG A 27 -7.60 15.31 -8.42
C ARG A 27 -8.99 15.71 -8.87
N HIS A 28 -9.44 15.11 -9.98
CA HIS A 28 -10.78 15.32 -10.55
C HIS A 28 -11.61 14.03 -10.60
N THR A 29 -11.17 13.01 -9.91
CA THR A 29 -11.83 11.71 -9.83
C THR A 29 -13.08 11.80 -8.97
N GLY A 30 -14.22 11.35 -9.47
CA GLY A 30 -15.46 11.17 -8.70
C GLY A 30 -15.66 9.71 -8.32
N ASP A 31 -14.81 9.18 -7.44
CA ASP A 31 -14.86 7.77 -7.00
C ASP A 31 -15.76 7.61 -5.78
N PHE A 32 -16.99 7.15 -6.03
CA PHE A 32 -17.95 6.85 -4.98
C PHE A 32 -18.87 5.70 -5.36
N SER A 33 -19.48 5.08 -4.37
CA SER A 33 -20.56 4.13 -4.54
C SER A 33 -21.60 4.30 -3.44
N MET A 34 -22.87 4.09 -3.79
CA MET A 34 -23.98 4.16 -2.84
C MET A 34 -24.61 2.78 -2.71
N PHE A 35 -24.79 2.35 -1.48
CA PHE A 35 -25.49 1.11 -1.14
C PHE A 35 -26.68 1.43 -0.25
N ARG A 36 -27.70 0.59 -0.32
CA ARG A 36 -28.86 0.66 0.54
C ARG A 36 -29.11 -0.69 1.20
N ILE A 37 -29.33 -0.66 2.50
CA ILE A 37 -29.69 -1.83 3.28
C ILE A 37 -31.20 -1.98 3.23
N TYR A 38 -31.67 -3.21 3.02
CA TYR A 38 -33.07 -3.61 3.05
C TYR A 38 -33.32 -4.55 4.23
N ALA A 39 -34.52 -4.49 4.73
CA ALA A 39 -34.99 -5.30 5.85
C ALA A 39 -36.35 -5.96 5.49
N ASP A 40 -36.73 -6.95 6.25
CA ASP A 40 -38.07 -7.55 6.13
C ASP A 40 -39.21 -6.57 6.52
N ALA A 41 -40.43 -7.04 6.50
CA ALA A 41 -41.59 -6.24 6.85
C ALA A 41 -41.58 -5.73 8.31
N ASN A 42 -40.81 -6.37 9.20
CA ASN A 42 -40.69 -6.02 10.62
C ASN A 42 -39.47 -5.10 10.88
N GLY A 43 -38.66 -4.82 9.85
CA GLY A 43 -37.44 -4.04 9.97
C GLY A 43 -36.23 -4.84 10.46
N GLU A 44 -36.31 -6.17 10.45
CA GLU A 44 -35.24 -7.05 10.89
C GLU A 44 -34.31 -7.46 9.73
N PRO A 45 -33.03 -7.80 10.02
CA PRO A 45 -32.09 -8.29 9.01
C PRO A 45 -32.63 -9.54 8.31
N ALA A 46 -32.66 -9.52 6.99
CA ALA A 46 -33.16 -10.60 6.16
C ALA A 46 -32.25 -10.93 4.99
N GLU A 47 -32.39 -12.13 4.45
CA GLU A 47 -31.82 -12.49 3.14
C GLU A 47 -32.56 -11.77 2.01
N TYR A 48 -31.98 -11.74 0.83
CA TYR A 48 -32.57 -11.05 -0.32
C TYR A 48 -34.00 -11.53 -0.58
N SER A 49 -34.91 -10.59 -0.67
CA SER A 49 -36.31 -10.80 -1.12
C SER A 49 -36.80 -9.56 -1.86
N ALA A 50 -37.58 -9.79 -2.93
CA ALA A 50 -38.25 -8.69 -3.64
C ALA A 50 -39.20 -7.89 -2.76
N ASN A 51 -39.69 -8.49 -1.69
CA ASN A 51 -40.63 -7.89 -0.74
C ASN A 51 -39.94 -7.08 0.37
N ASN A 52 -38.60 -7.15 0.48
CA ASN A 52 -37.87 -6.37 1.47
C ASN A 52 -37.97 -4.87 1.15
N THR A 53 -38.05 -4.06 2.20
CA THR A 53 -38.16 -2.61 2.13
C THR A 53 -36.85 -1.94 2.60
N PRO A 54 -36.55 -0.72 2.17
CA PRO A 54 -35.41 0.02 2.68
C PRO A 54 -35.42 0.14 4.20
N LEU A 55 -34.31 -0.21 4.86
CA LEU A 55 -34.18 -0.10 6.30
C LEU A 55 -34.41 1.35 6.76
N LYS A 56 -35.34 1.55 7.68
CA LYS A 56 -35.54 2.84 8.33
C LYS A 56 -34.62 2.96 9.53
N THR A 57 -33.61 3.80 9.41
CA THR A 57 -32.62 4.02 10.49
C THR A 57 -33.18 4.93 11.57
N LYS A 58 -32.85 4.67 12.84
CA LYS A 58 -33.25 5.52 13.98
C LYS A 58 -32.48 6.86 13.95
N LYS A 59 -31.26 6.88 13.43
CA LYS A 59 -30.40 8.07 13.29
C LYS A 59 -29.66 8.01 11.99
N HIS A 60 -29.34 9.17 11.44
CA HIS A 60 -28.51 9.33 10.25
C HIS A 60 -27.58 10.52 10.44
N LEU A 61 -26.49 10.55 9.69
CA LEU A 61 -25.60 11.70 9.62
C LEU A 61 -26.19 12.73 8.64
N SER A 62 -26.20 14.00 9.05
CA SER A 62 -26.62 15.08 8.17
C SER A 62 -25.54 15.40 7.16
N ILE A 63 -25.93 15.62 5.91
CA ILE A 63 -25.03 16.05 4.84
C ILE A 63 -25.03 17.58 4.79
N SER A 64 -23.86 18.21 4.95
CA SER A 64 -23.70 19.65 4.79
C SER A 64 -23.16 19.98 3.40
N LEU A 65 -23.83 20.88 2.71
CA LEU A 65 -23.37 21.44 1.42
C LEU A 65 -22.69 22.81 1.57
N LYS A 66 -22.43 23.26 2.81
CA LYS A 66 -21.83 24.57 3.09
C LYS A 66 -20.33 24.63 2.70
N GLY A 67 -19.70 23.48 2.49
CA GLY A 67 -18.24 23.37 2.32
C GLY A 67 -17.48 23.58 3.65
N LEU A 68 -16.17 23.64 3.54
CA LEU A 68 -15.25 23.88 4.67
C LEU A 68 -14.48 25.17 4.41
N LYS A 69 -14.12 25.86 5.47
CA LYS A 69 -13.22 27.02 5.47
C LYS A 69 -11.94 26.66 6.22
N GLU A 70 -10.89 27.42 5.99
CA GLU A 70 -9.66 27.29 6.77
C GLU A 70 -9.95 27.49 8.26
N GLY A 71 -9.44 26.57 9.09
CA GLY A 71 -9.69 26.57 10.54
C GLY A 71 -10.94 25.81 10.99
N ASP A 72 -11.80 25.37 10.08
CA ASP A 72 -12.94 24.52 10.45
C ASP A 72 -12.47 23.14 10.92
N TYR A 73 -13.21 22.59 11.88
CA TYR A 73 -12.96 21.21 12.34
C TYR A 73 -13.31 20.19 11.24
N ALA A 74 -12.35 19.33 10.92
CA ALA A 74 -12.55 18.21 10.01
C ALA A 74 -12.03 16.91 10.61
N MET A 75 -12.73 15.82 10.39
CA MET A 75 -12.37 14.50 10.89
C MET A 75 -12.60 13.44 9.83
N ILE A 76 -11.67 12.50 9.73
CA ILE A 76 -11.80 11.28 8.94
C ILE A 76 -12.00 10.12 9.91
N MET A 77 -13.07 9.34 9.72
CA MET A 77 -13.28 8.08 10.44
C MET A 77 -12.69 6.94 9.63
N GLY A 78 -11.75 6.23 10.21
CA GLY A 78 -11.05 5.10 9.59
C GLY A 78 -9.63 4.96 10.14
N PHE A 79 -9.04 3.81 9.88
CA PHE A 79 -7.66 3.53 10.29
C PHE A 79 -6.72 3.74 9.11
N PRO A 80 -5.63 4.52 9.26
CA PRO A 80 -4.57 4.52 8.26
C PRO A 80 -3.93 3.14 8.20
N GLY A 81 -3.44 2.73 7.04
CA GLY A 81 -2.77 1.44 6.87
C GLY A 81 -1.50 1.34 7.73
N SER A 82 -0.68 2.38 7.72
CA SER A 82 0.50 2.52 8.57
C SER A 82 0.90 3.98 8.72
N THR A 83 1.50 4.31 9.85
CA THR A 83 2.06 5.64 10.12
C THR A 83 3.40 5.47 10.82
N SER A 84 4.44 6.15 10.31
CA SER A 84 5.80 6.08 10.83
C SER A 84 6.28 7.47 11.23
N ARG A 85 5.68 8.03 12.29
CA ARG A 85 5.93 9.41 12.72
C ARG A 85 7.26 9.58 13.48
N TYR A 86 7.66 8.57 14.23
CA TYR A 86 8.75 8.68 15.21
C TYR A 86 10.05 8.01 14.75
N LEU A 87 10.24 7.81 13.45
CA LEU A 87 11.49 7.28 12.92
C LEU A 87 12.65 8.25 13.21
N THR A 88 13.82 7.66 13.49
CA THR A 88 15.11 8.37 13.59
C THR A 88 15.64 8.72 12.20
N VAL A 89 16.71 9.51 12.16
CA VAL A 89 17.41 9.84 10.90
C VAL A 89 17.86 8.57 10.18
N SER A 90 18.43 7.62 10.91
CA SER A 90 18.93 6.36 10.33
C SER A 90 17.81 5.50 9.76
N GLU A 91 16.66 5.40 10.45
CA GLU A 91 15.49 4.65 9.97
C GLU A 91 14.86 5.31 8.73
N VAL A 92 14.82 6.65 8.65
CA VAL A 92 14.34 7.34 7.44
C VAL A 92 15.27 7.08 6.26
N LYS A 93 16.59 7.10 6.45
CA LYS A 93 17.57 6.74 5.41
C LYS A 93 17.42 5.29 4.97
N GLU A 94 17.29 4.35 5.92
CA GLU A 94 17.04 2.94 5.61
C GLU A 94 15.76 2.78 4.77
N ARG A 95 14.68 3.49 5.11
CA ARG A 95 13.44 3.50 4.34
C ARG A 95 13.66 3.93 2.89
N MET A 96 14.45 4.97 2.68
CA MET A 96 14.78 5.44 1.34
C MET A 96 15.63 4.44 0.57
N GLU A 97 16.76 4.03 1.15
CA GLU A 97 17.81 3.28 0.48
C GLU A 97 17.52 1.78 0.39
N SER A 98 16.95 1.19 1.45
CA SER A 98 16.74 -0.26 1.53
C SER A 98 15.35 -0.72 1.11
N GLU A 99 14.35 0.19 1.08
CA GLU A 99 13.00 -0.16 0.65
C GLU A 99 12.58 0.58 -0.62
N ASN A 100 12.63 1.92 -0.62
CA ASN A 100 12.06 2.71 -1.72
C ASN A 100 12.91 2.58 -2.99
N ASP A 101 14.22 2.75 -2.92
CA ASP A 101 15.10 2.73 -4.09
C ASP A 101 15.09 1.39 -4.84
N PRO A 102 15.26 0.22 -4.18
CA PRO A 102 15.12 -1.06 -4.87
C PRO A 102 13.72 -1.26 -5.44
N ARG A 103 12.67 -0.82 -4.75
CA ARG A 103 11.28 -0.90 -5.23
C ARG A 103 11.07 -0.04 -6.47
N ILE A 104 11.57 1.20 -6.48
CA ILE A 104 11.49 2.11 -7.62
C ILE A 104 12.15 1.47 -8.84
N ARG A 105 13.37 0.96 -8.68
CA ARG A 105 14.13 0.35 -9.77
C ARG A 105 13.46 -0.90 -10.32
N ILE A 106 13.10 -1.85 -9.44
CA ILE A 106 12.56 -3.15 -9.86
C ILE A 106 11.15 -3.00 -10.44
N ARG A 107 10.28 -2.23 -9.77
CA ARG A 107 8.92 -2.02 -10.28
C ARG A 107 8.91 -1.18 -11.54
N GLY A 108 9.80 -0.20 -11.67
CA GLY A 108 9.96 0.58 -12.89
C GLY A 108 10.25 -0.29 -14.11
N ALA A 109 11.23 -1.20 -13.99
CA ALA A 109 11.55 -2.15 -15.05
C ALA A 109 10.37 -3.08 -15.38
N ARG A 110 9.70 -3.63 -14.36
CA ARG A 110 8.51 -4.49 -14.55
C ARG A 110 7.37 -3.76 -15.23
N LEU A 111 7.08 -2.51 -14.81
CA LEU A 111 6.00 -1.72 -15.38
C LEU A 111 6.26 -1.36 -16.84
N ALA A 112 7.51 -1.12 -17.24
CA ALA A 112 7.86 -0.89 -18.63
C ALA A 112 7.51 -2.10 -19.51
N VAL A 113 7.91 -3.31 -19.10
CA VAL A 113 7.59 -4.55 -19.82
C VAL A 113 6.08 -4.80 -19.85
N LEU A 114 5.39 -4.66 -18.71
CA LEU A 114 3.93 -4.86 -18.65
C LEU A 114 3.20 -3.87 -19.56
N LYS A 115 3.62 -2.60 -19.59
CA LYS A 115 3.00 -1.58 -20.44
C LYS A 115 3.14 -1.92 -21.92
N GLU A 116 4.30 -2.39 -22.34
CA GLU A 116 4.56 -2.79 -23.73
C GLU A 116 3.61 -3.92 -24.16
N VAL A 117 3.56 -5.02 -23.40
CA VAL A 117 2.71 -6.17 -23.76
C VAL A 117 1.22 -5.89 -23.61
N MET A 118 0.83 -5.04 -22.67
CA MET A 118 -0.55 -4.60 -22.50
C MET A 118 -1.03 -3.69 -23.64
N ASN A 119 -0.14 -2.87 -24.21
CA ASN A 119 -0.45 -2.04 -25.39
C ASN A 119 -0.58 -2.87 -26.67
N ALA A 120 0.09 -4.01 -26.75
CA ALA A 120 0.04 -4.90 -27.91
C ALA A 120 -1.22 -5.79 -27.96
N SER A 121 -1.93 -6.00 -26.82
CA SER A 121 -3.05 -6.93 -26.74
C SER A 121 -4.08 -6.53 -25.67
N ASP A 122 -5.32 -6.32 -26.08
CA ASP A 122 -6.44 -6.07 -25.18
C ASP A 122 -6.69 -7.22 -24.20
N LYS A 123 -6.50 -8.46 -24.63
CA LYS A 123 -6.60 -9.64 -23.76
C LYS A 123 -5.59 -9.55 -22.62
N ILE A 124 -4.34 -9.27 -22.93
CA ILE A 124 -3.27 -9.12 -21.92
C ILE A 124 -3.55 -7.91 -21.05
N ARG A 125 -4.00 -6.80 -21.64
CA ARG A 125 -4.35 -5.59 -20.87
C ARG A 125 -5.40 -5.87 -19.82
N ILE A 126 -6.46 -6.60 -20.14
CA ILE A 126 -7.53 -6.96 -19.20
C ILE A 126 -6.98 -7.87 -18.08
N GLN A 127 -6.18 -8.87 -18.45
CA GLN A 127 -5.60 -9.82 -17.47
C GLN A 127 -4.64 -9.17 -16.48
N TYR A 128 -3.85 -8.19 -16.94
CA TYR A 128 -2.77 -7.59 -16.14
C TYR A 128 -3.08 -6.19 -15.60
N ALA A 129 -4.21 -5.59 -15.95
CA ALA A 129 -4.56 -4.23 -15.52
C ALA A 129 -4.49 -4.03 -14.00
N ASN A 130 -5.03 -4.98 -13.22
CA ASN A 130 -5.01 -4.89 -11.76
C ASN A 130 -3.59 -5.05 -11.19
N LYS A 131 -2.79 -5.97 -11.73
CA LYS A 131 -1.39 -6.17 -11.34
C LYS A 131 -0.53 -4.96 -11.68
N TYR A 132 -0.77 -4.37 -12.86
CA TYR A 132 -0.12 -3.14 -13.28
C TYR A 132 -0.46 -2.00 -12.31
N ALA A 133 -1.74 -1.76 -12.04
CA ALA A 133 -2.20 -0.71 -11.13
C ALA A 133 -1.63 -0.87 -9.72
N GLY A 134 -1.68 -2.07 -9.15
CA GLY A 134 -1.09 -2.35 -7.84
C GLY A 134 0.43 -2.13 -7.79
N SER A 135 1.15 -2.54 -8.84
CA SER A 135 2.60 -2.30 -8.93
C SER A 135 2.93 -0.82 -9.07
N SER A 136 2.20 -0.11 -9.94
CA SER A 136 2.34 1.32 -10.20
C SER A 136 2.06 2.16 -8.95
N ASN A 137 1.04 1.79 -8.18
CA ASN A 137 0.68 2.49 -6.95
C ASN A 137 1.86 2.57 -5.97
N TYR A 138 2.50 1.46 -5.65
CA TYR A 138 3.66 1.43 -4.75
C TYR A 138 4.90 2.07 -5.38
N TRP A 139 5.09 1.94 -6.68
CA TRP A 139 6.18 2.58 -7.40
C TRP A 139 6.12 4.10 -7.29
N LYS A 140 4.96 4.68 -7.60
CA LYS A 140 4.72 6.13 -7.50
C LYS A 140 4.79 6.61 -6.04
N ASN A 141 4.24 5.85 -5.10
CA ASN A 141 4.33 6.18 -3.68
C ASN A 141 5.79 6.26 -3.22
N SER A 142 6.63 5.30 -3.60
CA SER A 142 8.06 5.30 -3.21
C SER A 142 8.81 6.48 -3.82
N ILE A 143 8.56 6.83 -5.09
CA ILE A 143 9.13 8.01 -5.74
C ILE A 143 8.70 9.28 -5.01
N GLY A 144 7.40 9.43 -4.77
CA GLY A 144 6.83 10.61 -4.11
C GLY A 144 7.31 10.74 -2.67
N MET A 145 7.46 9.63 -1.95
CA MET A 145 7.98 9.61 -0.58
C MET A 145 9.44 10.09 -0.53
N ASN A 146 10.32 9.53 -1.37
CA ASN A 146 11.73 9.95 -1.41
C ASN A 146 11.85 11.44 -1.76
N ARG A 147 11.07 11.87 -2.76
CA ARG A 147 11.03 13.28 -3.14
C ARG A 147 10.54 14.17 -1.99
N ALA A 148 9.45 13.80 -1.33
CA ALA A 148 8.92 14.58 -0.21
C ALA A 148 9.89 14.65 0.98
N ILE A 149 10.63 13.58 1.27
CA ILE A 149 11.67 13.56 2.31
C ILE A 149 12.77 14.55 1.97
N ILE A 150 13.19 14.62 0.70
CA ILE A 150 14.25 15.53 0.24
C ILE A 150 13.75 16.98 0.18
N ASP A 151 12.63 17.21 -0.50
CA ASP A 151 12.10 18.56 -0.75
C ASP A 151 11.70 19.30 0.54
N ASN A 152 11.32 18.57 1.59
CA ASN A 152 10.94 19.15 2.90
C ASN A 152 12.04 19.04 3.96
N ASP A 153 13.25 18.67 3.60
CA ASP A 153 14.37 18.47 4.55
C ASP A 153 13.96 17.68 5.80
N VAL A 154 13.29 16.54 5.58
CA VAL A 154 12.83 15.69 6.69
C VAL A 154 14.02 15.18 7.51
N LEU A 155 15.15 14.85 6.86
CA LEU A 155 16.34 14.37 7.55
C LEU A 155 16.95 15.47 8.46
N GLY A 156 17.02 16.71 7.99
CA GLY A 156 17.47 17.84 8.83
C GLY A 156 16.54 18.11 9.99
N THR A 157 15.22 18.08 9.76
CA THR A 157 14.21 18.23 10.81
C THR A 157 14.35 17.13 11.87
N LYS A 158 14.56 15.87 11.47
CA LYS A 158 14.77 14.74 12.39
C LYS A 158 16.07 14.87 13.16
N ALA A 159 17.17 15.25 12.50
CA ALA A 159 18.45 15.49 13.16
C ALA A 159 18.35 16.58 14.24
N ALA A 160 17.62 17.67 13.96
CA ALA A 160 17.36 18.69 14.95
C ALA A 160 16.51 18.19 16.13
N GLN A 161 15.54 17.29 15.89
CA GLN A 161 14.77 16.64 16.96
C GLN A 161 15.64 15.73 17.83
N GLU A 162 16.53 14.94 17.22
CA GLU A 162 17.46 14.06 17.92
C GLU A 162 18.45 14.86 18.77
N ALA A 163 18.96 15.99 18.25
CA ALA A 163 19.82 16.88 19.02
C ALA A 163 19.11 17.44 20.27
N LYS A 164 17.87 17.92 20.13
CA LYS A 164 17.05 18.37 21.27
C LYS A 164 16.77 17.24 22.27
N PHE A 165 16.53 16.03 21.77
CA PHE A 165 16.35 14.87 22.63
C PHE A 165 17.64 14.52 23.40
N ALA A 166 18.81 14.63 22.76
CA ALA A 166 20.09 14.41 23.43
C ALA A 166 20.36 15.43 24.57
N GLU A 167 19.97 16.70 24.37
CA GLU A 167 20.03 17.73 25.44
C GLU A 167 19.09 17.35 26.60
N PHE A 168 17.85 17.02 26.31
CA PHE A 168 16.88 16.55 27.29
C PHE A 168 17.38 15.32 28.06
N ALA A 169 18.00 14.35 27.38
CA ALA A 169 18.56 13.17 27.99
C ALA A 169 19.68 13.48 28.99
N LYS A 170 20.52 14.47 28.68
CA LYS A 170 21.56 14.99 29.61
C LYS A 170 20.94 15.64 30.84
N GLU A 171 19.95 16.50 30.65
CA GLU A 171 19.25 17.16 31.78
C GLU A 171 18.59 16.14 32.72
N LYS A 172 18.02 15.08 32.18
CA LYS A 172 17.38 14.01 32.96
C LYS A 172 18.36 13.05 33.62
N ASN A 173 19.64 13.11 33.23
CA ASN A 173 20.70 12.21 33.71
C ASN A 173 20.26 10.72 33.62
N ASN A 174 19.62 10.35 32.51
CA ASN A 174 19.09 9.00 32.27
C ASN A 174 19.94 8.28 31.21
N ALA A 175 20.61 7.22 31.62
CA ALA A 175 21.51 6.47 30.76
C ALA A 175 20.80 5.79 29.57
N ASP A 176 19.54 5.38 29.73
CA ASP A 176 18.77 4.78 28.62
C ASP A 176 18.42 5.82 27.58
N TYR A 177 18.00 7.01 27.99
CA TYR A 177 17.73 8.11 27.07
C TYR A 177 18.99 8.55 26.32
N ALA A 178 20.12 8.61 27.02
CA ALA A 178 21.40 9.02 26.43
C ALA A 178 21.91 8.04 25.35
N THR A 179 21.48 6.79 25.38
CA THR A 179 22.01 5.73 24.49
C THR A 179 21.01 5.22 23.46
N VAL A 180 19.70 5.54 23.58
CA VAL A 180 18.66 4.90 22.76
C VAL A 180 18.80 5.19 21.27
N VAL A 181 19.06 6.43 20.87
CA VAL A 181 19.23 6.80 19.45
C VAL A 181 20.42 6.04 18.85
N LYS A 182 21.57 6.03 19.56
CA LYS A 182 22.74 5.28 19.12
C LYS A 182 22.46 3.77 19.00
N LYS A 183 21.71 3.20 19.95
CA LYS A 183 21.32 1.77 19.87
C LYS A 183 20.46 1.48 18.63
N ILE A 184 19.54 2.40 18.29
CA ILE A 184 18.74 2.29 17.06
C ILE A 184 19.64 2.39 15.83
N ASP A 185 20.54 3.37 15.76
CA ASP A 185 21.47 3.55 14.64
C ASP A 185 22.36 2.30 14.44
N ASP A 186 22.88 1.73 15.51
CA ASP A 186 23.70 0.52 15.47
C ASP A 186 22.89 -0.71 14.99
N LEU A 187 21.60 -0.79 15.31
CA LEU A 187 20.70 -1.82 14.82
C LEU A 187 20.38 -1.61 13.33
N VAL A 188 20.03 -0.41 12.93
CA VAL A 188 19.75 -0.05 11.53
C VAL A 188 20.97 -0.34 10.66
N ALA A 189 22.17 0.02 11.09
CA ALA A 189 23.41 -0.28 10.36
C ALA A 189 23.59 -1.79 10.12
N LYS A 190 23.14 -2.65 11.04
CA LYS A 190 23.20 -4.12 10.90
C LYS A 190 22.08 -4.66 10.01
N THR A 191 20.89 -4.08 10.09
CA THR A 191 19.69 -4.60 9.42
C THR A 191 19.50 -4.05 8.01
N ALA A 192 19.96 -2.83 7.71
CA ALA A 192 19.77 -2.18 6.42
C ALA A 192 20.23 -3.01 5.21
N PRO A 193 21.42 -3.65 5.23
CA PRO A 193 21.84 -4.53 4.13
C PRO A 193 20.92 -5.74 3.93
N LEU A 194 20.42 -6.31 5.03
CA LEU A 194 19.50 -7.44 4.99
C LEU A 194 18.13 -7.02 4.48
N ASN A 195 17.63 -5.87 4.91
CA ASN A 195 16.37 -5.30 4.44
C ASN A 195 16.43 -4.94 2.95
N TYR A 196 17.56 -4.42 2.48
CA TYR A 196 17.79 -4.21 1.05
C TYR A 196 17.71 -5.51 0.26
N GLN A 197 18.43 -6.56 0.68
CA GLN A 197 18.41 -7.87 0.04
C GLN A 197 17.02 -8.48 0.06
N PHE A 198 16.35 -8.44 1.21
CA PHE A 198 14.98 -8.94 1.36
C PHE A 198 14.01 -8.19 0.45
N THR A 199 14.14 -6.85 0.34
CA THR A 199 13.30 -6.05 -0.55
C THR A 199 13.56 -6.43 -2.00
N CYS A 200 14.80 -6.59 -2.42
CA CYS A 200 15.13 -7.06 -3.76
C CYS A 200 14.50 -8.43 -4.06
N LEU A 201 14.66 -9.39 -3.17
CA LEU A 201 14.05 -10.72 -3.32
C LEU A 201 12.52 -10.66 -3.37
N ARG A 202 11.91 -9.90 -2.47
CA ARG A 202 10.46 -9.74 -2.44
C ARG A 202 9.92 -9.11 -3.72
N GLU A 203 10.55 -8.05 -4.21
CA GLU A 203 10.08 -7.33 -5.39
C GLU A 203 10.35 -8.09 -6.69
N THR A 204 11.37 -8.95 -6.74
CA THR A 204 11.67 -9.78 -7.92
C THR A 204 10.93 -11.11 -7.89
N PHE A 205 11.20 -11.97 -6.90
CA PHE A 205 10.68 -13.34 -6.89
C PHE A 205 9.25 -13.45 -6.38
N PHE A 206 8.91 -12.74 -5.31
CA PHE A 206 7.60 -12.89 -4.67
C PHE A 206 6.54 -11.95 -5.23
N GLY A 207 6.94 -10.83 -5.81
CA GLY A 207 6.01 -9.78 -6.27
C GLY A 207 5.94 -9.61 -7.78
N ALA A 208 6.93 -10.10 -8.54
CA ALA A 208 7.03 -9.83 -9.97
C ALA A 208 6.89 -11.06 -10.84
N ILE A 209 7.39 -12.21 -10.38
CA ILE A 209 7.47 -13.42 -11.17
C ILE A 209 6.51 -14.44 -10.58
N GLU A 210 5.43 -14.74 -11.30
CA GLU A 210 4.43 -15.73 -10.86
C GLU A 210 5.06 -17.12 -10.64
N PHE A 211 6.13 -17.43 -11.35
CA PHE A 211 6.93 -18.64 -11.13
C PHE A 211 7.56 -18.72 -9.75
N GLY A 212 8.05 -17.61 -9.21
CA GLY A 212 8.80 -17.60 -7.97
C GLY A 212 7.99 -18.13 -6.81
N SER A 213 6.73 -17.74 -6.68
CA SER A 213 5.85 -18.21 -5.61
C SER A 213 5.49 -19.69 -5.76
N VAL A 214 5.25 -20.17 -6.98
CA VAL A 214 4.94 -21.58 -7.25
C VAL A 214 6.16 -22.47 -7.07
N MET A 215 7.33 -22.05 -7.56
CA MET A 215 8.58 -22.78 -7.36
C MET A 215 8.98 -22.86 -5.90
N LEU A 216 8.87 -21.75 -5.16
CA LEU A 216 9.19 -21.72 -3.73
C LEU A 216 8.21 -22.54 -2.89
N ALA A 217 6.92 -22.54 -3.24
CA ALA A 217 5.94 -23.40 -2.58
C ALA A 217 6.29 -24.87 -2.80
N LYS A 218 6.55 -25.27 -4.05
CA LYS A 218 6.94 -26.65 -4.38
C LYS A 218 8.30 -27.05 -3.80
N THR A 219 9.28 -26.15 -3.79
CA THR A 219 10.58 -26.40 -3.19
C THR A 219 10.46 -26.56 -1.67
N ARG A 220 9.64 -25.71 -1.03
CA ARG A 220 9.34 -25.82 0.39
C ARG A 220 8.63 -27.11 0.74
N GLU A 221 7.64 -27.50 -0.06
CA GLU A 221 6.91 -28.75 0.08
C GLU A 221 7.86 -29.94 -0.08
N ALA A 222 8.69 -29.96 -1.12
CA ALA A 222 9.71 -30.97 -1.34
C ALA A 222 10.75 -31.09 -0.21
N LEU A 223 11.16 -29.95 0.35
CA LEU A 223 12.09 -29.89 1.50
C LEU A 223 11.45 -30.41 2.80
N ILE A 224 10.16 -30.11 3.01
CA ILE A 224 9.40 -30.58 4.18
C ILE A 224 9.17 -32.09 4.05
N GLU A 225 8.80 -32.58 2.90
CA GLU A 225 8.50 -33.97 2.63
C GLU A 225 9.75 -34.83 2.36
N LYS A 226 10.93 -34.21 2.29
CA LYS A 226 12.20 -34.87 1.88
C LYS A 226 12.05 -35.66 0.57
N ASN A 227 11.27 -35.11 -0.36
CA ASN A 227 10.91 -35.75 -1.61
C ASN A 227 11.72 -35.17 -2.78
N ASP A 228 12.86 -35.79 -3.07
CA ASP A 228 13.77 -35.39 -4.14
C ASP A 228 13.12 -35.40 -5.54
N SER A 229 12.06 -36.17 -5.74
CA SER A 229 11.38 -36.24 -7.02
C SER A 229 10.59 -34.98 -7.36
N LEU A 230 10.10 -34.23 -6.37
CA LEU A 230 9.41 -32.96 -6.55
C LEU A 230 10.36 -31.81 -6.95
N ILE A 231 11.64 -31.93 -6.60
CA ILE A 231 12.67 -30.95 -6.95
C ILE A 231 13.04 -31.04 -8.45
N LYS A 232 12.88 -32.22 -9.04
CA LYS A 232 13.26 -32.53 -10.43
C LYS A 232 12.14 -32.32 -11.45
N VAL A 233 10.94 -31.88 -11.04
CA VAL A 233 9.84 -31.65 -11.98
C VAL A 233 10.15 -30.42 -12.82
N PRO A 234 10.39 -30.54 -14.14
CA PRO A 234 10.55 -29.38 -15.01
C PRO A 234 9.26 -28.57 -14.96
N VAL A 235 9.39 -27.26 -14.81
CA VAL A 235 8.27 -26.32 -14.88
C VAL A 235 7.68 -26.43 -16.29
N SER A 236 6.57 -27.13 -16.40
CA SER A 236 5.82 -27.22 -17.65
C SER A 236 5.13 -25.88 -17.91
N TYR A 237 5.43 -25.24 -19.04
CA TYR A 237 4.81 -23.99 -19.50
C TYR A 237 3.30 -24.13 -19.82
N THR A 238 2.67 -25.27 -19.51
CA THR A 238 1.31 -25.60 -19.91
C THR A 238 0.21 -24.93 -19.06
N HIS A 239 0.55 -24.15 -18.04
CA HIS A 239 -0.44 -23.43 -17.22
C HIS A 239 -0.59 -21.95 -17.58
N LEU A 240 -0.07 -21.51 -18.72
CA LEU A 240 -0.29 -20.18 -19.31
C LEU A 240 -1.36 -20.20 -20.41
N ARG A 241 -2.43 -20.99 -20.25
CA ARG A 241 -3.60 -20.91 -21.11
C ARG A 241 -4.78 -20.27 -20.40
#